data_ba6354e8996e39d531ffbe65e89c1d71
#
_entry.id   ba6354e8996e39d531ffbe65e89c1d71
#
_cell.length_a   1.000
_cell.length_b   1.000
_cell.length_c   1.000
_cell.angle_alpha   90.00
_cell.angle_beta   90.00
_cell.angle_gamma   90.00
#
_symmetry.space_group_name_H-M   'P 1'
#
loop_
_entity.id
_entity.type
_entity.pdbx_description
1 polymer ?
#
loop_
_entity_poly.entity_id
_entity_poly.type
_entity_poly.pdbx_seq_one_letter_code
_entity_poly.pdbx_strand_id
1 'polypeptide(L)'
;MKRIIAAIFLLSASIVFSFVSNYLIINKIDEISVSISELIQLSESKSSKELKQKAETISEEWKKSEWIFHSFVTSDYIIEAERSIEMLSYLSGIEDEFKSKCIEAYDNIHTIKENEIISLENIF
;
A
#
# COMPACT_ATOMS: atom_id res chain seq x y z
N MET A 1 33.40 19.99 19.65
CA MET A 1 33.01 20.20 18.26
C MET A 1 32.67 18.91 17.52
N LYS A 2 33.43 17.84 17.66
CA LYS A 2 33.11 16.57 16.99
C LYS A 2 31.73 16.00 17.36
N ARG A 3 31.32 16.15 18.61
CA ARG A 3 30.01 15.68 19.09
C ARG A 3 28.84 16.42 18.44
N ILE A 4 28.99 17.71 18.24
CA ILE A 4 27.96 18.57 17.62
C ILE A 4 27.85 18.22 16.13
N ILE A 5 28.94 18.03 15.44
CA ILE A 5 28.97 17.63 14.04
C ILE A 5 28.32 16.26 13.86
N ALA A 6 28.65 15.31 14.74
CA ALA A 6 28.02 13.98 14.70
C ALA A 6 26.51 14.04 14.94
N ALA A 7 26.05 14.88 15.89
CA ALA A 7 24.63 15.06 16.16
C ALA A 7 23.89 15.67 14.96
N ILE A 8 24.48 16.69 14.33
CA ILE A 8 23.90 17.31 13.13
C ILE A 8 23.84 16.32 11.98
N PHE A 9 24.89 15.51 11.79
CA PHE A 9 24.93 14.49 10.77
C PHE A 9 23.84 13.43 10.99
N LEU A 10 23.69 12.94 12.21
CA LEU A 10 22.66 11.95 12.55
C LEU A 10 21.25 12.51 12.35
N LEU A 11 21.02 13.75 12.75
CA LEU A 11 19.73 14.41 12.56
C LEU A 11 19.41 14.57 11.07
N SER A 12 20.38 15.03 10.28
CA SER A 12 20.22 15.17 8.83
C SER A 12 19.95 13.84 8.16
N ALA A 13 20.66 12.79 8.55
CA ALA A 13 20.45 11.44 8.03
C ALA A 13 19.06 10.91 8.37
N SER A 14 18.57 11.18 9.59
CA SER A 14 17.22 10.78 10.01
C SER A 14 16.14 11.48 9.19
N ILE A 15 16.30 12.76 8.90
CA ILE A 15 15.37 13.53 8.09
C ILE A 15 15.33 12.99 6.66
N VAL A 16 16.49 12.78 6.05
CA VAL A 16 16.59 12.20 4.70
C VAL A 16 15.96 10.81 4.65
N PHE A 17 16.25 9.97 5.65
CA PHE A 17 15.69 8.63 5.75
C PHE A 17 14.16 8.67 5.81
N SER A 18 13.59 9.59 6.59
CA SER A 18 12.14 9.76 6.70
C SER A 18 11.51 10.14 5.35
N PHE A 19 12.10 11.08 4.62
CA PHE A 19 11.62 11.48 3.30
C PHE A 19 11.68 10.32 2.30
N VAL A 20 12.80 9.60 2.27
CA VAL A 20 12.97 8.46 1.35
C VAL A 20 11.96 7.36 1.67
N SER A 21 11.78 7.05 2.95
CA SER A 21 10.80 6.03 3.38
C SER A 21 9.39 6.39 2.96
N ASN A 22 8.97 7.63 3.21
CA ASN A 22 7.64 8.12 2.81
C ASN A 22 7.46 8.08 1.30
N TYR A 23 8.46 8.50 0.55
CA TYR A 23 8.44 8.46 -0.90
C TYR A 23 8.23 7.03 -1.42
N LEU A 24 8.98 6.07 -0.89
CA LEU A 24 8.87 4.67 -1.27
C LEU A 24 7.49 4.10 -0.95
N ILE A 25 6.97 4.39 0.24
CA ILE A 25 5.65 3.91 0.67
C ILE A 25 4.56 4.48 -0.22
N ILE A 26 4.54 5.78 -0.44
CA ILE A 26 3.54 6.45 -1.28
C ILE A 26 3.59 5.94 -2.72
N ASN A 27 4.79 5.77 -3.25
CA ASN A 27 4.99 5.27 -4.60
C ASN A 27 4.44 3.85 -4.77
N LYS A 28 4.71 2.96 -3.81
CA LYS A 28 4.18 1.59 -3.83
C LYS A 28 2.67 1.55 -3.67
N ILE A 29 2.13 2.39 -2.79
CA ILE A 29 0.69 2.51 -2.60
C ILE A 29 0.02 2.98 -3.89
N ASP A 30 0.58 3.96 -4.58
CA ASP A 30 0.05 4.45 -5.84
C ASP A 30 0.06 3.37 -6.93
N GLU A 31 1.14 2.60 -7.05
CA GLU A 31 1.23 1.48 -7.99
C GLU A 31 0.15 0.43 -7.72
N ILE A 32 -0.01 0.02 -6.48
CA ILE A 32 -1.02 -0.97 -6.08
C ILE A 32 -2.44 -0.43 -6.26
N SER A 33 -2.65 0.84 -5.93
CA SER A 33 -3.95 1.50 -6.11
C SER A 33 -4.38 1.55 -7.58
N VAL A 34 -3.46 1.83 -8.49
CA VAL A 34 -3.72 1.82 -9.93
C VAL A 34 -4.10 0.41 -10.38
N SER A 35 -3.37 -0.60 -9.93
CA SER A 35 -3.66 -2.00 -10.25
C SER A 35 -5.04 -2.44 -9.77
N ILE A 36 -5.43 -2.05 -8.56
CA ILE A 36 -6.76 -2.35 -8.01
C ILE A 36 -7.85 -1.59 -8.77
N SER A 37 -7.60 -0.34 -9.12
CA SER A 37 -8.53 0.46 -9.92
C SER A 37 -8.79 -0.17 -11.29
N GLU A 38 -7.75 -0.65 -11.95
CA GLU A 38 -7.87 -1.40 -13.20
C GLU A 38 -8.69 -2.68 -13.01
N LEU A 39 -8.48 -3.38 -11.90
CA LEU A 39 -9.22 -4.59 -11.56
C LEU A 39 -10.72 -4.29 -11.38
N ILE A 40 -11.06 -3.18 -10.74
CA ILE A 40 -12.45 -2.74 -10.57
C ILE A 40 -13.10 -2.51 -11.94
N GLN A 41 -12.41 -1.82 -12.84
CA GLN A 41 -12.92 -1.57 -14.19
C GLN A 41 -13.12 -2.86 -14.98
N LEU A 42 -12.21 -3.82 -14.83
CA LEU A 42 -12.26 -5.09 -15.55
C LEU A 42 -13.25 -6.08 -14.94
N SER A 43 -13.69 -5.87 -13.71
CA SER A 43 -14.58 -6.79 -12.99
C SER A 43 -15.92 -7.00 -13.71
N GLU A 44 -16.35 -6.05 -14.50
CA GLU A 44 -17.62 -6.10 -15.23
C GLU A 44 -17.52 -6.78 -16.61
N SER A 45 -16.30 -6.85 -17.17
CA SER A 45 -16.12 -7.25 -18.57
C SER A 45 -15.24 -8.49 -18.78
N LYS A 46 -14.58 -8.99 -17.75
CA LYS A 46 -13.62 -10.11 -17.86
C LYS A 46 -14.12 -11.38 -17.19
N SER A 47 -13.57 -12.53 -17.62
CA SER A 47 -13.87 -13.82 -17.02
C SER A 47 -13.27 -13.90 -15.60
N SER A 48 -13.87 -14.72 -14.74
CA SER A 48 -13.40 -14.94 -13.38
C SER A 48 -11.96 -15.43 -13.32
N LYS A 49 -11.53 -16.20 -14.33
CA LYS A 49 -10.15 -16.70 -14.43
C LYS A 49 -9.15 -15.55 -14.59
N GLU A 50 -9.43 -14.61 -15.47
CA GLU A 50 -8.57 -13.44 -15.69
C GLU A 50 -8.52 -12.53 -14.47
N LEU A 51 -9.67 -12.32 -13.82
CA LEU A 51 -9.76 -11.53 -12.59
C LEU A 51 -8.95 -12.17 -11.47
N LYS A 52 -9.02 -13.49 -11.34
CA LYS A 52 -8.26 -14.23 -10.35
C LYS A 52 -6.75 -14.08 -10.58
N GLN A 53 -6.29 -14.20 -11.81
CA GLN A 53 -4.87 -14.03 -12.16
C GLN A 53 -4.37 -12.62 -11.82
N LYS A 54 -5.15 -11.60 -12.13
CA LYS A 54 -4.79 -10.21 -11.79
C LYS A 54 -4.80 -9.98 -10.29
N ALA A 55 -5.76 -10.52 -9.57
CA ALA A 55 -5.82 -10.43 -8.12
C ALA A 55 -4.60 -11.10 -7.47
N GLU A 56 -4.20 -12.26 -7.97
CA GLU A 56 -3.00 -12.96 -7.49
C GLU A 56 -1.73 -12.13 -7.75
N THR A 57 -1.64 -11.47 -8.90
CA THR A 57 -0.52 -10.58 -9.24
C THR A 57 -0.44 -9.42 -8.25
N ILE A 58 -1.57 -8.81 -7.93
CA ILE A 58 -1.63 -7.73 -6.94
C ILE A 58 -1.18 -8.22 -5.57
N SER A 59 -1.63 -9.40 -5.16
CA SER A 59 -1.22 -10.02 -3.91
C SER A 59 0.28 -10.26 -3.85
N GLU A 60 0.88 -10.72 -4.95
CA GLU A 60 2.32 -10.92 -5.04
C GLU A 60 3.09 -9.61 -4.96
N GLU A 61 2.61 -8.56 -5.63
CA GLU A 61 3.21 -7.22 -5.55
C GLU A 61 3.16 -6.68 -4.12
N TRP A 62 2.05 -6.88 -3.44
CA TRP A 62 1.90 -6.52 -2.03
C TRP A 62 2.93 -7.25 -1.15
N LYS A 63 3.05 -8.56 -1.32
CA LYS A 63 4.01 -9.37 -0.55
C LYS A 63 5.45 -8.95 -0.75
N LYS A 64 5.83 -8.59 -1.96
CA LYS A 64 7.18 -8.08 -2.25
C LYS A 64 7.48 -6.77 -1.53
N SER A 65 6.46 -5.96 -1.29
CA SER A 65 6.60 -4.66 -0.63
C SER A 65 6.23 -4.70 0.86
N GLU A 66 5.80 -5.85 1.36
CA GLU A 66 5.31 -6.03 2.73
C GLU A 66 6.31 -5.56 3.78
N TRP A 67 7.59 -5.85 3.59
CA TRP A 67 8.64 -5.46 4.53
C TRP A 67 8.74 -3.94 4.69
N ILE A 68 8.49 -3.18 3.61
CA ILE A 68 8.50 -1.72 3.66
C ILE A 68 7.34 -1.23 4.52
N PHE A 69 6.14 -1.75 4.28
CA PHE A 69 4.95 -1.35 5.02
C PHE A 69 5.04 -1.71 6.49
N HIS A 70 5.44 -2.94 6.81
CA HIS A 70 5.58 -3.38 8.20
C HIS A 70 6.68 -2.64 8.97
N SER A 71 7.71 -2.17 8.26
CA SER A 71 8.81 -1.43 8.89
C SER A 71 8.46 0.01 9.23
N PHE A 72 7.60 0.66 8.44
CA PHE A 72 7.41 2.11 8.52
C PHE A 72 5.99 2.58 8.76
N VAL A 73 5.00 1.70 8.73
CA VAL A 73 3.59 2.06 8.84
C VAL A 73 2.94 1.35 10.03
N THR A 74 1.93 2.00 10.62
CA THR A 74 1.15 1.42 11.71
C THR A 74 0.46 0.13 11.26
N SER A 75 0.61 -0.94 12.06
CA SER A 75 0.24 -2.29 11.68
C SER A 75 -1.25 -2.53 11.41
N ASP A 76 -2.15 -1.79 12.06
CA ASP A 76 -3.59 -2.02 11.92
C ASP A 76 -4.08 -1.77 10.50
N TYR A 77 -3.64 -0.67 9.89
CA TYR A 77 -4.01 -0.33 8.51
C TYR A 77 -3.45 -1.32 7.50
N ILE A 78 -2.24 -1.79 7.76
CA ILE A 78 -1.58 -2.78 6.90
C ILE A 78 -2.31 -4.11 6.95
N ILE A 79 -2.69 -4.58 8.13
CA ILE A 79 -3.41 -5.84 8.30
C ILE A 79 -4.74 -5.82 7.57
N GLU A 80 -5.49 -4.74 7.66
CA GLU A 80 -6.77 -4.60 6.95
C GLU A 80 -6.59 -4.57 5.44
N ALA A 81 -5.60 -3.83 4.94
CA ALA A 81 -5.29 -3.78 3.52
C ALA A 81 -4.86 -5.15 3.00
N GLU A 82 -4.02 -5.83 3.75
CA GLU A 82 -3.52 -7.17 3.41
C GLU A 82 -4.67 -8.18 3.31
N ARG A 83 -5.58 -8.18 4.27
CA ARG A 83 -6.77 -9.04 4.24
C ARG A 83 -7.63 -8.77 3.02
N SER A 84 -7.89 -7.51 2.73
CA SER A 84 -8.70 -7.12 1.58
C SER A 84 -8.06 -7.59 0.27
N ILE A 85 -6.76 -7.42 0.12
CA ILE A 85 -6.01 -7.83 -1.08
C ILE A 85 -6.02 -9.35 -1.22
N GLU A 86 -5.76 -10.09 -0.15
CA GLU A 86 -5.74 -11.55 -0.17
C GLU A 86 -7.09 -12.15 -0.54
N MET A 87 -8.19 -11.52 -0.13
CA MET A 87 -9.53 -12.02 -0.44
C MET A 87 -9.94 -11.82 -1.89
N LEU A 88 -9.27 -10.95 -2.64
CA LEU A 88 -9.62 -10.68 -4.04
C LEU A 88 -9.56 -11.94 -4.90
N SER A 89 -8.54 -12.77 -4.74
CA SER A 89 -8.41 -13.99 -5.52
C SER A 89 -9.49 -15.03 -5.20
N TYR A 90 -9.94 -15.08 -3.94
CA TYR A 90 -11.00 -15.99 -3.52
C TYR A 90 -12.38 -15.58 -4.00
N LEU A 91 -12.62 -14.29 -4.13
CA LEU A 91 -13.94 -13.74 -4.49
C LEU A 91 -14.11 -13.50 -5.99
N SER A 92 -13.11 -13.81 -6.80
CA SER A 92 -13.12 -13.53 -8.24
C SER A 92 -14.27 -14.19 -9.01
N GLY A 93 -14.90 -15.25 -8.46
CA GLY A 93 -16.06 -15.90 -9.05
C GLY A 93 -17.41 -15.33 -8.61
N ILE A 94 -17.43 -14.38 -7.69
CA ILE A 94 -18.64 -13.77 -7.12
C ILE A 94 -18.61 -12.28 -7.43
N GLU A 95 -19.25 -11.89 -8.54
CA GLU A 95 -19.12 -10.56 -9.15
C GLU A 95 -19.36 -9.39 -8.19
N ASP A 96 -20.49 -9.39 -7.48
CA ASP A 96 -20.87 -8.28 -6.59
C ASP A 96 -19.93 -8.16 -5.38
N GLU A 97 -19.60 -9.29 -4.76
CA GLU A 97 -18.70 -9.32 -3.62
C GLU A 97 -17.26 -8.97 -4.02
N PHE A 98 -16.84 -9.43 -5.20
CA PHE A 98 -15.52 -9.13 -5.72
C PHE A 98 -15.34 -7.63 -5.92
N LYS A 99 -16.27 -6.97 -6.57
CA LYS A 99 -16.22 -5.52 -6.81
C LYS A 99 -16.21 -4.75 -5.49
N SER A 100 -17.07 -5.13 -4.57
CA SER A 100 -17.14 -4.51 -3.23
C SER A 100 -15.81 -4.65 -2.49
N LYS A 101 -15.19 -5.82 -2.57
CA LYS A 101 -13.92 -6.08 -1.90
C LYS A 101 -12.77 -5.31 -2.56
N CYS A 102 -12.80 -5.15 -3.88
CA CYS A 102 -11.82 -4.30 -4.58
C CYS A 102 -11.89 -2.85 -4.11
N ILE A 103 -13.11 -2.32 -3.96
CA ILE A 103 -13.32 -0.96 -3.46
C ILE A 103 -12.81 -0.85 -2.02
N GLU A 104 -13.10 -1.83 -1.17
CA GLU A 104 -12.62 -1.87 0.21
C GLU A 104 -11.08 -1.88 0.27
N ALA A 105 -10.44 -2.71 -0.56
CA ALA A 105 -8.99 -2.76 -0.64
C ALA A 105 -8.39 -1.44 -1.10
N TYR A 106 -9.00 -0.81 -2.09
CA TYR A 106 -8.59 0.51 -2.57
C TYR A 106 -8.67 1.55 -1.45
N ASP A 107 -9.78 1.58 -0.73
CA ASP A 107 -9.99 2.52 0.37
C ASP A 107 -8.99 2.29 1.51
N ASN A 108 -8.72 1.02 1.86
CA ASN A 108 -7.76 0.69 2.91
C ASN A 108 -6.34 1.15 2.54
N ILE A 109 -5.95 0.95 1.29
CA ILE A 109 -4.64 1.39 0.80
C ILE A 109 -4.56 2.91 0.79
N HIS A 110 -5.63 3.57 0.36
CA HIS A 110 -5.70 5.03 0.34
C HIS A 110 -5.60 5.62 1.76
N THR A 111 -6.19 4.95 2.75
CA THR A 111 -6.07 5.33 4.16
C THR A 111 -4.62 5.29 4.63
N ILE A 112 -3.84 4.30 4.21
CA ILE A 112 -2.41 4.22 4.53
C ILE A 112 -1.69 5.45 3.95
N LYS A 113 -1.97 5.79 2.70
CA LYS A 113 -1.37 6.95 2.03
C LYS A 113 -1.69 8.25 2.77
N GLU A 114 -2.96 8.46 3.15
CA GLU A 114 -3.38 9.65 3.89
C GLU A 114 -2.67 9.77 5.23
N ASN A 115 -2.54 8.66 5.95
CA ASN A 115 -1.83 8.65 7.25
C ASN A 115 -0.35 8.98 7.08
N GLU A 116 0.29 8.50 6.03
CA GLU A 116 1.69 8.80 5.75
C GLU A 116 1.89 10.29 5.43
N ILE A 117 0.98 10.89 4.67
CA ILE A 117 1.02 12.31 4.35
C ILE A 117 0.84 13.16 5.61
N ILE A 118 -0.11 12.82 6.47
CA ILE A 118 -0.36 13.50 7.74
C ILE A 118 0.86 13.41 8.66
N SER A 119 1.46 12.23 8.75
CA SER A 119 2.69 12.03 9.53
C SER A 119 3.81 12.94 9.06
N LEU A 120 3.97 13.07 7.75
CA LEU A 120 5.00 13.93 7.16
C LEU A 120 4.75 15.40 7.48
N GLU A 121 3.50 15.85 7.38
CA GLU A 121 3.10 17.22 7.73
C GLU A 121 3.35 17.53 9.20
N ASN A 122 3.12 16.57 10.09
CA ASN A 122 3.34 16.74 11.52
C ASN A 122 4.81 16.84 11.91
N ILE A 123 5.70 16.26 11.12
CA ILE A 123 7.16 16.34 11.33
C ILE A 123 7.69 17.71 10.88
N PHE A 124 7.11 18.29 9.87
CA PHE A 124 7.52 19.55 9.25
C PHE A 124 6.43 20.61 9.30
#